data_384f937a6ef03a4a61bd22979a5df6e8
#
_entry.id   384f937a6ef03a4a61bd22979a5df6e8
#
_cell.length_a   1.000
_cell.length_b   1.000
_cell.length_c   1.000
_cell.angle_alpha   90.00
_cell.angle_beta   90.00
_cell.angle_gamma   90.00
#
_symmetry.space_group_name_H-M   'P 1'
#
loop_
_entity.id
_entity.type
_entity.pdbx_description
1 polymer ?
#
loop_
_entity_poly.entity_id
_entity_poly.type
_entity_poly.pdbx_seq_one_letter_code
_entity_poly.pdbx_strand_id
1 'polypeptide(L)'
;MALRSDELNQYHVQHLHGMLTTHEAARHLDLSYWHFMHLVEAGRIPGIRVVDRWLFSPVDLNAYHRSKFGQLEDLARTALDHPGVDLTEKQTAICHCLLNHERPSAIARNLQQSRQAVHSQITLIREKVTRQQTSSLLPQPASSKRTGRPRKHPLSLNPPEEL
;
A
#
# COMPACT_ATOMS: atom_id res chain seq x y z
N MET A 1 -23.18 -27.03 35.83
CA MET A 1 -24.06 -27.63 34.79
C MET A 1 -23.16 -28.00 33.61
N ALA A 2 -22.93 -29.29 33.37
CA ALA A 2 -22.14 -29.73 32.21
C ALA A 2 -23.08 -29.71 30.97
N LEU A 3 -22.65 -29.04 29.92
CA LEU A 3 -23.35 -29.06 28.63
C LEU A 3 -23.40 -30.49 28.10
N ARG A 4 -24.54 -30.91 27.56
CA ARG A 4 -24.66 -32.22 26.93
C ARG A 4 -23.73 -32.32 25.73
N SER A 5 -23.18 -33.49 25.47
CA SER A 5 -22.25 -33.74 24.36
C SER A 5 -22.78 -33.27 23.00
N ASP A 6 -24.10 -33.32 22.80
CA ASP A 6 -24.72 -32.84 21.56
C ASP A 6 -24.75 -31.31 21.42
N GLU A 7 -24.90 -30.57 22.54
CA GLU A 7 -24.84 -29.12 22.55
C GLU A 7 -23.41 -28.63 22.36
N LEU A 8 -22.43 -29.34 22.93
CA LEU A 8 -21.00 -29.09 22.68
C LEU A 8 -20.63 -29.33 21.20
N ASN A 9 -21.14 -30.39 20.59
CA ASN A 9 -20.92 -30.68 19.17
C ASN A 9 -21.57 -29.64 18.27
N GLN A 10 -22.80 -29.20 18.54
CA GLN A 10 -23.46 -28.13 17.78
C GLN A 10 -22.74 -26.79 17.95
N TYR A 11 -22.29 -26.46 19.15
CA TYR A 11 -21.51 -25.25 19.41
C TYR A 11 -20.19 -25.27 18.63
N HIS A 12 -19.49 -26.39 18.63
CA HIS A 12 -18.25 -26.55 17.87
C HIS A 12 -18.46 -26.48 16.36
N VAL A 13 -19.50 -27.11 15.83
CA VAL A 13 -19.81 -27.07 14.39
C VAL A 13 -20.16 -25.64 13.95
N GLN A 14 -20.94 -24.88 14.74
CA GLN A 14 -21.31 -23.52 14.39
C GLN A 14 -20.13 -22.54 14.47
N HIS A 15 -19.21 -22.71 15.43
CA HIS A 15 -18.07 -21.82 15.62
C HIS A 15 -16.86 -22.17 14.76
N LEU A 16 -16.74 -23.44 14.33
CA LEU A 16 -15.66 -23.91 13.46
C LEU A 16 -16.01 -23.82 11.98
N HIS A 17 -17.27 -23.51 11.66
CA HIS A 17 -17.68 -23.36 10.27
C HIS A 17 -16.99 -22.16 9.63
N GLY A 18 -16.24 -22.39 8.57
CA GLY A 18 -15.47 -21.35 7.88
C GLY A 18 -14.06 -21.11 8.44
N MET A 19 -13.64 -21.88 9.45
CA MET A 19 -12.24 -21.84 9.91
C MET A 19 -11.33 -22.54 8.90
N LEU A 20 -10.13 -22.00 8.76
CA LEU A 20 -9.10 -22.50 7.85
C LEU A 20 -8.12 -23.41 8.57
N THR A 21 -7.70 -24.49 7.93
CA THR A 21 -6.56 -25.31 8.37
C THR A 21 -5.25 -24.55 8.21
N THR A 22 -4.17 -25.04 8.83
CA THR A 22 -2.84 -24.43 8.73
C THR A 22 -2.37 -24.20 7.29
N HIS A 23 -2.62 -25.18 6.41
CA HIS A 23 -2.22 -25.07 4.99
C HIS A 23 -3.08 -24.05 4.23
N GLU A 24 -4.37 -24.01 4.48
CA GLU A 24 -5.28 -23.03 3.88
C GLU A 24 -4.97 -21.61 4.37
N ALA A 25 -4.72 -21.45 5.67
CA ALA A 25 -4.35 -20.19 6.29
C ALA A 25 -2.99 -19.67 5.77
N ALA A 26 -2.00 -20.54 5.64
CA ALA A 26 -0.72 -20.19 5.05
C ALA A 26 -0.87 -19.74 3.59
N ARG A 27 -1.69 -20.44 2.81
CA ARG A 27 -2.01 -20.09 1.42
C ARG A 27 -2.79 -18.77 1.34
N HIS A 28 -3.76 -18.58 2.24
CA HIS A 28 -4.53 -17.32 2.33
C HIS A 28 -3.64 -16.10 2.53
N LEU A 29 -2.57 -16.26 3.30
CA LEU A 29 -1.58 -15.20 3.52
C LEU A 29 -0.40 -15.23 2.53
N ASP A 30 -0.39 -16.08 1.50
CA ASP A 30 0.75 -16.29 0.57
C ASP A 30 2.06 -16.53 1.32
N LEU A 31 2.03 -17.36 2.37
CA LEU A 31 3.18 -17.76 3.17
C LEU A 31 3.52 -19.22 2.93
N SER A 32 4.81 -19.56 3.09
CA SER A 32 5.19 -20.96 3.24
C SER A 32 4.67 -21.50 4.58
N TYR A 33 4.38 -22.80 4.64
CA TYR A 33 3.93 -23.48 5.85
C TYR A 33 4.81 -23.17 7.07
N TRP A 34 6.12 -23.29 6.91
CA TRP A 34 7.08 -23.06 7.98
C TRP A 34 7.10 -21.61 8.48
N HIS A 35 7.03 -20.65 7.58
CA HIS A 35 6.97 -19.24 7.98
C HIS A 35 5.66 -18.94 8.71
N PHE A 36 4.55 -19.50 8.24
CA PHE A 36 3.25 -19.35 8.88
C PHE A 36 3.27 -19.93 10.31
N MET A 37 3.76 -21.17 10.48
CA MET A 37 3.86 -21.80 11.80
C MET A 37 4.76 -21.01 12.76
N HIS A 38 5.87 -20.48 12.29
CA HIS A 38 6.72 -19.60 13.08
C HIS A 38 5.97 -18.35 13.59
N LEU A 39 5.08 -17.76 12.78
CA LEU A 39 4.27 -16.62 13.19
C LEU A 39 3.19 -17.02 14.22
N VAL A 40 2.63 -18.21 14.09
CA VAL A 40 1.67 -18.77 15.06
C VAL A 40 2.35 -19.04 16.40
N GLU A 41 3.51 -19.71 16.41
CA GLU A 41 4.30 -19.99 17.60
C GLU A 41 4.79 -18.71 18.29
N ALA A 42 5.12 -17.68 17.51
CA ALA A 42 5.48 -16.36 18.03
C ALA A 42 4.26 -15.54 18.51
N GLY A 43 3.05 -16.11 18.50
CA GLY A 43 1.81 -15.45 18.96
C GLY A 43 1.37 -14.27 18.09
N ARG A 44 1.89 -14.15 16.86
CA ARG A 44 1.54 -13.04 15.94
C ARG A 44 0.27 -13.30 15.15
N ILE A 45 -0.09 -14.55 14.97
CA ILE A 45 -1.33 -14.97 14.32
C ILE A 45 -2.08 -15.81 15.33
N PRO A 46 -3.25 -15.37 15.80
CA PRO A 46 -4.07 -16.14 16.72
C PRO A 46 -4.65 -17.37 15.99
N GLY A 47 -4.64 -18.50 16.66
CA GLY A 47 -5.23 -19.73 16.19
C GLY A 47 -5.84 -20.51 17.34
N ILE A 48 -6.78 -21.35 17.05
CA ILE A 48 -7.44 -22.24 18.00
C ILE A 48 -6.91 -23.66 17.76
N ARG A 49 -6.43 -24.30 18.82
CA ARG A 49 -6.01 -25.70 18.73
C ARG A 49 -7.16 -26.62 19.12
N VAL A 50 -7.61 -27.42 18.18
CA VAL A 50 -8.69 -28.40 18.40
C VAL A 50 -8.08 -29.79 18.23
N VAL A 51 -7.99 -30.50 19.35
CA VAL A 51 -7.28 -31.79 19.44
C VAL A 51 -5.83 -31.62 18.95
N ASP A 52 -5.47 -32.16 17.80
CA ASP A 52 -4.12 -32.08 17.23
C ASP A 52 -4.01 -31.14 16.01
N ARG A 53 -5.04 -30.35 15.74
CA ARG A 53 -5.10 -29.47 14.58
C ARG A 53 -5.23 -28.02 14.99
N TRP A 54 -4.55 -27.16 14.25
CA TRP A 54 -4.72 -25.71 14.34
C TRP A 54 -5.81 -25.28 13.35
N LEU A 55 -6.69 -24.40 13.81
CA LEU A 55 -7.72 -23.76 13.03
C LEU A 55 -7.59 -22.23 13.18
N PHE A 56 -7.83 -21.52 12.07
CA PHE A 56 -7.62 -20.08 11.98
C PHE A 56 -8.85 -19.38 11.43
N SER A 57 -9.24 -18.29 12.06
CA SER A 57 -10.30 -17.44 11.56
C SER A 57 -9.83 -16.62 10.36
N PRO A 58 -10.56 -16.59 9.23
CA PRO A 58 -10.25 -15.68 8.12
C PRO A 58 -10.21 -14.21 8.54
N VAL A 59 -11.03 -13.83 9.54
CA VAL A 59 -11.07 -12.46 10.08
C VAL A 59 -9.73 -12.09 10.72
N ASP A 60 -9.17 -12.99 11.55
CA ASP A 60 -7.89 -12.77 12.22
C ASP A 60 -6.72 -12.75 11.24
N LEU A 61 -6.78 -13.61 10.21
CA LEU A 61 -5.79 -13.60 9.13
C LEU A 61 -5.81 -12.29 8.35
N ASN A 62 -7.00 -11.79 8.03
CA ASN A 62 -7.16 -10.50 7.37
C ASN A 62 -6.72 -9.33 8.26
N ALA A 63 -6.98 -9.39 9.57
CA ALA A 63 -6.50 -8.41 10.54
C ALA A 63 -4.97 -8.39 10.60
N TYR A 64 -4.34 -9.58 10.63
CA TYR A 64 -2.88 -9.69 10.55
C TYR A 64 -2.34 -9.12 9.23
N HIS A 65 -2.95 -9.46 8.09
CA HIS A 65 -2.57 -8.91 6.78
C HIS A 65 -2.65 -7.39 6.78
N ARG A 66 -3.76 -6.82 7.23
CA ARG A 66 -3.97 -5.37 7.33
C ARG A 66 -2.95 -4.71 8.25
N SER A 67 -2.62 -5.31 9.39
CA SER A 67 -1.61 -4.76 10.30
C SER A 67 -0.22 -4.68 9.67
N LYS A 68 0.08 -5.57 8.71
CA LYS A 68 1.37 -5.62 8.01
C LYS A 68 1.42 -4.77 6.75
N PHE A 69 0.35 -4.74 5.99
CA PHE A 69 0.33 -4.19 4.64
C PHE A 69 -0.69 -3.07 4.45
N GLY A 70 -1.56 -2.79 5.45
CA GLY A 70 -2.57 -1.75 5.36
C GLY A 70 -2.00 -0.37 5.00
N GLN A 71 -0.81 -0.03 5.49
CA GLN A 71 -0.13 1.21 5.10
C GLN A 71 0.22 1.27 3.60
N LEU A 72 0.46 0.13 2.96
CA LEU A 72 0.71 0.06 1.52
C LEU A 72 -0.59 0.19 0.73
N GLU A 73 -1.68 -0.36 1.24
CA GLU A 73 -3.02 -0.20 0.66
C GLU A 73 -3.48 1.26 0.75
N ASP A 74 -3.29 1.91 1.91
CA ASP A 74 -3.60 3.33 2.11
C ASP A 74 -2.75 4.22 1.20
N LEU A 75 -1.45 3.91 1.05
CA LEU A 75 -0.57 4.59 0.13
C LEU A 75 -1.05 4.44 -1.32
N ALA A 76 -1.41 3.23 -1.75
CA ALA A 76 -1.89 2.95 -3.09
C ALA A 76 -3.20 3.69 -3.39
N ARG A 77 -4.13 3.70 -2.43
CA ARG A 77 -5.39 4.45 -2.52
C ARG A 77 -5.14 5.93 -2.66
N THR A 78 -4.33 6.51 -1.76
CA THR A 78 -3.98 7.93 -1.82
C THR A 78 -3.31 8.31 -3.13
N ALA A 79 -2.42 7.45 -3.66
CA ALA A 79 -1.71 7.70 -4.90
C ALA A 79 -2.64 7.69 -6.13
N LEU A 80 -3.66 6.82 -6.14
CA LEU A 80 -4.62 6.73 -7.25
C LEU A 80 -5.70 7.82 -7.17
N ASP A 81 -6.14 8.17 -5.96
CA ASP A 81 -7.23 9.15 -5.76
C ASP A 81 -6.73 10.60 -5.90
N HIS A 82 -5.43 10.86 -5.75
CA HIS A 82 -4.90 12.22 -5.78
C HIS A 82 -4.52 12.64 -7.20
N PRO A 83 -5.25 13.58 -7.83
CA PRO A 83 -5.06 13.96 -9.24
C PRO A 83 -3.70 14.60 -9.56
N GLY A 84 -2.98 15.07 -8.55
CA GLY A 84 -1.64 15.65 -8.69
C GLY A 84 -0.50 14.64 -8.65
N VAL A 85 -0.78 13.36 -8.39
CA VAL A 85 0.26 12.32 -8.36
C VAL A 85 0.38 11.68 -9.73
N ASP A 86 1.42 12.07 -10.48
CA ASP A 86 1.71 11.48 -11.79
C ASP A 86 2.35 10.10 -11.63
N LEU A 87 1.56 9.04 -11.76
CA LEU A 87 2.00 7.67 -11.70
C LEU A 87 2.34 7.14 -13.09
N THR A 88 3.44 6.41 -13.20
CA THR A 88 3.73 5.63 -14.40
C THR A 88 2.79 4.42 -14.49
N GLU A 89 2.60 3.87 -15.69
CA GLU A 89 1.78 2.66 -15.90
C GLU A 89 2.19 1.51 -14.95
N LYS A 90 3.50 1.30 -14.76
CA LYS A 90 4.01 0.29 -13.82
C LYS A 90 3.63 0.60 -12.37
N GLN A 91 3.69 1.86 -11.96
CA GLN A 91 3.32 2.29 -10.61
C GLN A 91 1.81 2.13 -10.39
N THR A 92 1.01 2.46 -11.39
CA THR A 92 -0.44 2.26 -11.36
C THR A 92 -0.79 0.77 -11.21
N ALA A 93 -0.14 -0.11 -11.99
CA ALA A 93 -0.32 -1.56 -11.87
C ALA A 93 0.04 -2.07 -10.46
N ILE A 94 1.16 -1.60 -9.89
CA ILE A 94 1.54 -1.95 -8.51
C ILE A 94 0.50 -1.47 -7.50
N CYS A 95 -0.03 -0.25 -7.64
CA CYS A 95 -1.09 0.27 -6.76
C CYS A 95 -2.35 -0.60 -6.82
N HIS A 96 -2.79 -1.00 -8.01
CA HIS A 96 -3.94 -1.90 -8.15
C HIS A 96 -3.71 -3.27 -7.49
N CYS A 97 -2.52 -3.85 -7.65
CA CYS A 97 -2.17 -5.10 -6.97
C CYS A 97 -2.18 -4.94 -5.43
N LEU A 98 -1.66 -3.82 -4.91
CA LEU A 98 -1.69 -3.53 -3.48
C LEU A 98 -3.13 -3.39 -2.94
N LEU A 99 -4.03 -2.76 -3.69
CA LEU A 99 -5.46 -2.66 -3.33
C LEU A 99 -6.17 -4.02 -3.38
N ASN A 100 -5.70 -4.96 -4.20
CA ASN A 100 -6.16 -6.34 -4.23
C ASN A 100 -5.52 -7.20 -3.12
N HIS A 101 -4.92 -6.57 -2.11
CA HIS A 101 -4.26 -7.23 -0.98
C HIS A 101 -3.07 -8.12 -1.37
N GLU A 102 -2.49 -7.89 -2.55
CA GLU A 102 -1.30 -8.63 -2.96
C GLU A 102 -0.06 -8.13 -2.23
N ARG A 103 0.78 -9.06 -1.82
CA ARG A 103 2.07 -8.73 -1.18
C ARG A 103 3.09 -8.30 -2.23
N PRO A 104 4.08 -7.47 -1.86
CA PRO A 104 5.15 -7.07 -2.78
C PRO A 104 5.88 -8.25 -3.43
N SER A 105 5.98 -9.40 -2.74
CA SER A 105 6.56 -10.61 -3.31
C SER A 105 5.67 -11.29 -4.36
N ALA A 106 4.35 -11.24 -4.20
CA ALA A 106 3.40 -11.74 -5.20
C ALA A 106 3.37 -10.80 -6.41
N ILE A 107 3.32 -9.49 -6.17
CA ILE A 107 3.40 -8.46 -7.22
C ILE A 107 4.65 -8.63 -8.07
N ALA A 108 5.81 -8.88 -7.44
CA ALA A 108 7.06 -9.13 -8.14
C ALA A 108 6.98 -10.34 -9.09
N ARG A 109 6.33 -11.43 -8.66
CA ARG A 109 6.09 -12.61 -9.51
C ARG A 109 5.11 -12.31 -10.64
N ASN A 110 3.99 -11.66 -10.33
CA ASN A 110 2.94 -11.35 -11.32
C ASN A 110 3.42 -10.39 -12.40
N LEU A 111 4.21 -9.39 -12.03
CA LEU A 111 4.77 -8.40 -12.96
C LEU A 111 6.14 -8.82 -13.55
N GLN A 112 6.62 -10.03 -13.26
CA GLN A 112 7.92 -10.54 -13.70
C GLN A 112 9.10 -9.60 -13.37
N GLN A 113 9.05 -9.02 -12.17
CA GLN A 113 10.07 -8.11 -11.66
C GLN A 113 10.80 -8.68 -10.44
N SER A 114 11.95 -8.11 -10.11
CA SER A 114 12.60 -8.44 -8.84
C SER A 114 11.83 -7.80 -7.66
N ARG A 115 11.91 -8.44 -6.50
CA ARG A 115 11.34 -7.87 -5.25
C ARG A 115 11.91 -6.48 -4.96
N GLN A 116 13.19 -6.30 -5.22
CA GLN A 116 13.87 -5.02 -5.01
C GLN A 116 13.32 -3.93 -5.93
N ALA A 117 13.05 -4.27 -7.20
CA ALA A 117 12.43 -3.33 -8.15
C ALA A 117 11.05 -2.89 -7.67
N VAL A 118 10.20 -3.82 -7.21
CA VAL A 118 8.88 -3.49 -6.66
C VAL A 118 9.00 -2.60 -5.42
N HIS A 119 9.93 -2.91 -4.48
CA HIS A 119 10.16 -2.06 -3.31
C HIS A 119 10.63 -0.65 -3.70
N SER A 120 11.52 -0.52 -4.67
CA SER A 120 11.97 0.77 -5.20
C SER A 120 10.80 1.57 -5.80
N GLN A 121 9.91 0.91 -6.55
CA GLN A 121 8.72 1.57 -7.09
C GLN A 121 7.77 2.04 -5.99
N ILE A 122 7.53 1.23 -4.95
CA ILE A 122 6.72 1.62 -3.80
C ILE A 122 7.33 2.84 -3.08
N THR A 123 8.65 2.91 -2.94
CA THR A 123 9.34 4.07 -2.37
C THR A 123 9.12 5.32 -3.22
N LEU A 124 9.26 5.22 -4.54
CA LEU A 124 9.01 6.34 -5.47
C LEU A 124 7.55 6.81 -5.43
N ILE A 125 6.57 5.88 -5.32
CA ILE A 125 5.16 6.23 -5.14
C ILE A 125 4.97 7.03 -3.84
N ARG A 126 5.58 6.58 -2.74
CA ARG A 126 5.52 7.28 -1.44
C ARG A 126 6.10 8.69 -1.53
N GLU A 127 7.24 8.87 -2.17
CA GLU A 127 7.85 10.18 -2.37
C GLU A 127 6.96 11.12 -3.19
N LYS A 128 6.32 10.60 -4.25
CA LYS A 128 5.39 11.38 -5.06
C LYS A 128 4.18 11.85 -4.25
N VAL A 129 3.55 10.95 -3.49
CA VAL A 129 2.42 11.27 -2.61
C VAL A 129 2.81 12.31 -1.56
N THR A 130 3.93 12.11 -0.87
CA THR A 130 4.41 13.05 0.16
C THR A 130 4.70 14.43 -0.44
N ARG A 131 5.32 14.50 -1.61
CA ARG A 131 5.61 15.76 -2.30
C ARG A 131 4.33 16.54 -2.62
N GLN A 132 3.29 15.85 -3.08
CA GLN A 132 2.01 16.50 -3.39
C GLN A 132 1.28 16.97 -2.14
N GLN A 133 1.29 16.19 -1.07
CA GLN A 133 0.70 16.60 0.21
C GLN A 133 1.41 17.85 0.77
N THR A 134 2.73 17.90 0.69
CA THR A 134 3.51 19.06 1.14
C THR A 134 3.25 20.29 0.26
N SER A 135 3.11 20.11 -1.06
CA SER A 135 2.80 21.20 -2.00
C SER A 135 1.41 21.79 -1.78
N SER A 136 0.44 20.96 -1.37
CA SER A 136 -0.93 21.41 -1.06
C SER A 136 -1.03 22.17 0.26
N LEU A 137 -0.08 21.98 1.18
CA LEU A 137 -0.05 22.65 2.49
C LEU A 137 0.70 23.99 2.47
N LEU A 138 1.53 24.24 1.45
CA LEU A 138 2.21 25.53 1.30
C LEU A 138 1.24 26.52 0.65
N PRO A 139 0.98 27.71 1.27
CA PRO A 139 0.21 28.75 0.61
C PRO A 139 0.93 29.11 -0.69
N GLN A 140 0.23 29.04 -1.81
CA GLN A 140 0.74 29.45 -3.11
C GLN A 140 1.24 30.90 -2.98
N PRO A 141 2.50 31.21 -3.29
CA PRO A 141 2.93 32.60 -3.36
C PRO A 141 2.01 33.29 -4.37
N ALA A 142 1.25 34.27 -3.89
CA ALA A 142 0.38 35.06 -4.74
C ALA A 142 1.19 35.44 -5.98
N SER A 143 0.65 35.07 -7.16
CA SER A 143 1.26 35.36 -8.45
C SER A 143 1.58 36.85 -8.49
N SER A 144 2.83 37.22 -8.21
CA SER A 144 3.30 38.57 -8.40
C SER A 144 3.21 38.82 -9.90
N LYS A 145 2.20 39.59 -10.27
CA LYS A 145 2.11 40.20 -11.60
C LYS A 145 3.47 40.81 -11.86
N ARG A 146 4.25 40.24 -12.74
CA ARG A 146 5.44 40.84 -13.31
C ARG A 146 4.97 42.13 -13.98
N THR A 147 5.01 43.24 -13.26
CA THR A 147 4.93 44.57 -13.83
C THR A 147 6.08 44.68 -14.81
N GLY A 148 5.70 44.71 -16.08
CA GLY A 148 6.65 44.83 -17.17
C GLY A 148 7.51 46.08 -16.95
N ARG A 149 8.80 45.86 -16.81
CA ARG A 149 9.81 46.91 -16.79
C ARG A 149 9.77 47.58 -18.17
N PRO A 150 9.49 48.89 -18.27
CA PRO A 150 9.49 49.57 -19.60
C PRO A 150 10.90 49.48 -20.19
N ARG A 151 10.98 48.99 -21.42
CA ARG A 151 12.22 49.00 -22.20
C ARG A 151 12.60 50.47 -22.44
N LYS A 152 13.73 50.92 -21.87
CA LYS A 152 14.36 52.18 -22.25
C LYS A 152 14.86 52.02 -23.68
N HIS A 153 14.30 52.81 -24.57
CA HIS A 153 14.84 52.97 -25.93
C HIS A 153 16.27 53.57 -25.81
N PRO A 154 17.26 53.02 -26.52
CA PRO A 154 18.52 53.69 -26.67
C PRO A 154 18.32 54.95 -27.55
N LEU A 155 18.74 56.10 -27.04
CA LEU A 155 18.84 57.36 -27.76
C LEU A 155 19.78 57.13 -28.97
N SER A 156 19.26 57.38 -30.17
CA SER A 156 20.04 57.48 -31.38
C SER A 156 20.87 58.78 -31.30
N LEU A 157 22.17 58.62 -31.16
CA LEU A 157 23.14 59.72 -31.35
C LEU A 157 23.57 59.70 -32.80
N ASN A 158 23.06 60.67 -33.58
CA ASN A 158 23.64 61.01 -34.88
C ASN A 158 24.98 61.72 -34.65
N PRO A 159 26.05 61.33 -35.37
CA PRO A 159 27.28 62.15 -35.38
C PRO A 159 27.10 63.39 -36.27
N PRO A 160 27.74 64.51 -35.97
CA PRO A 160 27.67 65.68 -36.85
C PRO A 160 28.54 65.49 -38.09
N GLU A 161 27.95 65.88 -39.22
CA GLU A 161 28.69 66.08 -40.48
C GLU A 161 29.69 67.22 -40.28
N GLU A 162 30.96 66.96 -40.58
CA GLU A 162 31.98 68.03 -40.79
C GLU A 162 32.29 68.18 -42.29
N LEU A 163 32.36 69.42 -42.69
CA LEU A 163 32.75 69.98 -43.96
C LEU A 163 34.13 69.55 -44.46
#